data_638e38eef69aaffaf740675ffafd8486
#
_entry.id   638e38eef69aaffaf740675ffafd8486
#
_cell.length_a   1.000
_cell.length_b   1.000
_cell.length_c   1.000
_cell.angle_alpha   90.00
_cell.angle_beta   90.00
_cell.angle_gamma   90.00
#
_symmetry.space_group_name_H-M   'P 1'
#
loop_
_entity.id
_entity.type
_entity.pdbx_description
1 polymer ?
#
loop_
_entity_poly.entity_id
_entity_poly.type
_entity_poly.pdbx_seq_one_letter_code
_entity_poly.pdbx_strand_id
1 'polypeptide(L)'
;EHLETFSIKDFVNNNSNRDNINLVALEEVTDPRNIGSIIRSAASFNMDGIIVKERSYPGESKLLYKSASGCIELINIFEVSNINTALKYLKSKNFWVSGFDSKSKKDFTQHDWAGNNVLLFGSEGHGLNYQTKKNSDFLFRININKKIESLNVSNTVSVVCYHINQEIKKRSNKKRILIFK
;
A
#
# COMPACT_ATOMS: atom_id res chain seq x y z
N GLU A 1 -17.93 -21.36 8.70
CA GLU A 1 -17.79 -21.07 7.26
C GLU A 1 -16.46 -20.41 7.06
N HIS A 2 -15.52 -21.09 6.41
CA HIS A 2 -14.30 -20.46 5.94
C HIS A 2 -14.72 -19.48 4.86
N LEU A 3 -14.58 -18.18 5.13
CA LEU A 3 -14.64 -17.16 4.11
C LEU A 3 -13.61 -17.52 3.03
N GLU A 4 -14.07 -17.78 1.81
CA GLU A 4 -13.17 -18.01 0.67
C GLU A 4 -12.21 -16.81 0.59
N THR A 5 -10.92 -17.07 0.78
CA THR A 5 -9.89 -16.03 0.67
C THR A 5 -9.85 -15.59 -0.78
N PHE A 6 -10.44 -14.44 -1.05
CA PHE A 6 -10.45 -13.81 -2.37
C PHE A 6 -9.00 -13.51 -2.76
N SER A 7 -8.50 -14.20 -3.77
CA SER A 7 -7.09 -14.09 -4.14
C SER A 7 -6.78 -12.77 -4.84
N ILE A 8 -5.54 -12.30 -4.69
CA ILE A 8 -5.07 -11.11 -5.41
C ILE A 8 -5.19 -11.27 -6.94
N LYS A 9 -5.12 -12.50 -7.46
CA LYS A 9 -5.29 -12.80 -8.88
C LYS A 9 -6.73 -12.58 -9.32
N ASP A 10 -7.70 -13.04 -8.56
CA ASP A 10 -9.12 -12.85 -8.84
C ASP A 10 -9.48 -11.37 -8.76
N PHE A 11 -8.96 -10.66 -7.76
CA PHE A 11 -9.13 -9.21 -7.64
C PHE A 11 -8.64 -8.48 -8.88
N VAL A 12 -7.41 -8.74 -9.33
CA VAL A 12 -6.82 -8.08 -10.50
C VAL A 12 -7.58 -8.41 -11.77
N ASN A 13 -7.99 -9.67 -11.96
CA ASN A 13 -8.75 -10.08 -13.14
C ASN A 13 -10.14 -9.42 -13.17
N ASN A 14 -10.83 -9.39 -12.04
CA ASN A 14 -12.17 -8.78 -11.93
C ASN A 14 -12.15 -7.25 -12.08
N ASN A 15 -11.00 -6.61 -11.90
CA ASN A 15 -10.81 -5.17 -12.01
C ASN A 15 -9.93 -4.77 -13.21
N SER A 16 -9.76 -5.64 -14.19
CA SER A 16 -8.88 -5.40 -15.35
C SER A 16 -9.23 -4.16 -16.18
N ASN A 17 -10.48 -3.69 -16.11
CA ASN A 17 -10.95 -2.49 -16.79
C ASN A 17 -10.76 -1.19 -15.98
N ARG A 18 -10.19 -1.27 -14.78
CA ARG A 18 -9.95 -0.11 -13.93
C ARG A 18 -8.54 0.43 -14.15
N ASP A 19 -8.45 1.73 -14.35
CA ASP A 19 -7.22 2.51 -14.25
C ASP A 19 -7.14 3.13 -12.85
N ASN A 20 -5.99 3.08 -12.19
CA ASN A 20 -5.74 3.61 -10.86
C ASN A 20 -6.19 2.69 -9.70
N ILE A 21 -5.81 1.43 -9.73
CA ILE A 21 -5.85 0.54 -8.57
C ILE A 21 -4.62 0.83 -7.70
N ASN A 22 -4.85 1.04 -6.40
CA ASN A 22 -3.78 1.34 -5.45
C ASN A 22 -3.77 0.33 -4.31
N LEU A 23 -2.71 -0.46 -4.22
CA LEU A 23 -2.51 -1.48 -3.21
C LEU A 23 -1.38 -1.09 -2.25
N VAL A 24 -1.54 -1.39 -0.99
CA VAL A 24 -0.49 -1.29 0.02
C VAL A 24 0.12 -2.67 0.23
N ALA A 25 1.43 -2.81 0.21
CA ALA A 25 2.12 -4.06 0.51
C ALA A 25 3.03 -3.91 1.73
N LEU A 26 2.93 -4.86 2.67
CA LEU A 26 3.65 -4.83 3.93
C LEU A 26 4.69 -5.95 3.98
N GLU A 27 5.97 -5.58 4.03
CA GLU A 27 7.07 -6.50 4.19
C GLU A 27 7.53 -6.55 5.64
N GLU A 28 7.37 -7.72 6.28
CA GLU A 28 7.81 -7.98 7.67
C GLU A 28 7.27 -6.97 8.70
N VAL A 29 6.11 -6.39 8.46
CA VAL A 29 5.36 -5.63 9.46
C VAL A 29 4.50 -6.62 10.23
N THR A 30 4.77 -6.79 11.53
CA THR A 30 4.19 -7.85 12.37
C THR A 30 3.39 -7.34 13.56
N ASP A 31 3.59 -6.09 14.00
CA ASP A 31 2.84 -5.52 15.13
C ASP A 31 1.36 -5.35 14.75
N PRO A 32 0.43 -6.03 15.45
CA PRO A 32 -1.00 -5.95 15.17
C PRO A 32 -1.56 -4.54 15.24
N ARG A 33 -1.01 -3.67 16.08
CA ARG A 33 -1.45 -2.28 16.23
C ARG A 33 -1.08 -1.45 15.01
N ASN A 34 0.14 -1.65 14.49
CA ASN A 34 0.56 -0.99 13.25
C ASN A 34 -0.27 -1.48 12.06
N ILE A 35 -0.45 -2.78 11.92
CA ILE A 35 -1.25 -3.35 10.82
C ILE A 35 -2.70 -2.84 10.89
N GLY A 36 -3.33 -2.86 12.06
CA GLY A 36 -4.69 -2.34 12.23
C GLY A 36 -4.80 -0.85 11.90
N SER A 37 -3.83 -0.04 12.32
CA SER A 37 -3.73 1.39 12.00
C SER A 37 -3.53 1.63 10.49
N ILE A 38 -2.74 0.78 9.83
CA ILE A 38 -2.52 0.80 8.38
C ILE A 38 -3.82 0.47 7.65
N ILE A 39 -4.53 -0.59 8.06
CA ILE A 39 -5.84 -0.96 7.50
C ILE A 39 -6.81 0.22 7.57
N ARG A 40 -6.91 0.86 8.72
CA ARG A 40 -7.77 2.03 8.92
C ARG A 40 -7.39 3.18 8.00
N SER A 41 -6.11 3.50 7.87
CA SER A 41 -5.62 4.58 7.01
C SER A 41 -5.85 4.28 5.53
N ALA A 42 -5.52 3.06 5.09
CA ALA A 42 -5.70 2.63 3.71
C ALA A 42 -7.18 2.67 3.29
N ALA A 43 -8.08 2.14 4.13
CA ALA A 43 -9.52 2.22 3.89
C ALA A 43 -10.02 3.67 3.87
N SER A 44 -9.57 4.52 4.80
CA SER A 44 -9.96 5.94 4.88
C SER A 44 -9.55 6.75 3.65
N PHE A 45 -8.45 6.37 3.00
CA PHE A 45 -7.92 7.07 1.82
C PHE A 45 -8.17 6.31 0.51
N ASN A 46 -9.17 5.42 0.50
CA ASN A 46 -9.65 4.71 -0.70
C ASN A 46 -8.57 3.89 -1.40
N MET A 47 -7.69 3.24 -0.65
CA MET A 47 -6.84 2.19 -1.21
C MET A 47 -7.69 0.95 -1.47
N ASP A 48 -7.36 0.20 -2.51
CA ASP A 48 -8.16 -0.94 -2.99
C ASP A 48 -7.89 -2.24 -2.21
N GLY A 49 -6.74 -2.34 -1.57
CA GLY A 49 -6.39 -3.51 -0.78
C GLY A 49 -5.03 -3.44 -0.13
N ILE A 50 -4.79 -4.38 0.78
CA ILE A 50 -3.52 -4.55 1.49
C ILE A 50 -3.00 -5.95 1.24
N ILE A 51 -1.73 -6.06 0.88
CA ILE A 51 -1.00 -7.31 0.68
C ILE A 51 -0.16 -7.56 1.93
N VAL A 52 -0.36 -8.68 2.57
CA VAL A 52 0.36 -9.12 3.76
C VAL A 52 0.93 -10.52 3.55
N LYS A 53 2.00 -10.86 4.27
CA LYS A 53 2.54 -12.21 4.27
C LYS A 53 1.77 -13.07 5.26
N GLU A 54 1.22 -14.21 4.83
CA GLU A 54 0.41 -15.13 5.64
C GLU A 54 1.01 -15.39 7.03
N ARG A 55 2.30 -15.74 7.08
CA ARG A 55 3.00 -16.08 8.33
C ARG A 55 3.21 -14.90 9.28
N SER A 56 3.07 -13.68 8.80
CA SER A 56 3.32 -12.45 9.56
C SER A 56 2.03 -11.69 9.88
N TYR A 57 0.91 -12.10 9.28
CA TYR A 57 -0.38 -11.43 9.47
C TYR A 57 -1.10 -12.01 10.69
N PRO A 58 -1.33 -11.22 11.75
CA PRO A 58 -2.00 -11.65 12.97
C PRO A 58 -3.53 -11.51 12.85
N GLY A 59 -4.14 -12.16 11.86
CA GLY A 59 -5.55 -12.01 11.49
C GLY A 59 -6.57 -12.24 12.60
N GLU A 60 -6.22 -13.02 13.64
CA GLU A 60 -7.09 -13.27 14.80
C GLU A 60 -6.82 -12.34 15.99
N SER A 61 -5.92 -11.38 15.86
CA SER A 61 -5.51 -10.52 16.96
C SER A 61 -6.58 -9.50 17.34
N LYS A 62 -7.05 -9.53 18.59
CA LYS A 62 -7.95 -8.51 19.15
C LYS A 62 -7.37 -7.09 19.07
N LEU A 63 -6.05 -6.96 19.17
CA LEU A 63 -5.36 -5.66 19.05
C LEU A 63 -5.44 -5.11 17.63
N LEU A 64 -5.32 -5.97 16.61
CA LEU A 64 -5.50 -5.61 15.21
C LEU A 64 -6.92 -5.09 15.00
N TYR A 65 -7.94 -5.84 15.39
CA TYR A 65 -9.35 -5.43 15.23
C TYR A 65 -9.65 -4.11 15.94
N LYS A 66 -9.16 -3.94 17.17
CA LYS A 66 -9.32 -2.70 17.92
C LYS A 66 -8.68 -1.51 17.20
N SER A 67 -7.46 -1.67 16.70
CA SER A 67 -6.73 -0.61 15.98
C SER A 67 -7.35 -0.29 14.62
N ALA A 68 -7.88 -1.29 13.92
CA ALA A 68 -8.54 -1.13 12.63
C ALA A 68 -9.94 -0.48 12.75
N SER A 69 -10.56 -0.48 13.95
CA SER A 69 -11.85 0.19 14.21
C SER A 69 -12.95 -0.14 13.19
N GLY A 70 -13.14 -1.43 12.85
CA GLY A 70 -14.13 -1.89 11.88
C GLY A 70 -13.73 -1.73 10.40
N CYS A 71 -12.59 -1.12 10.09
CA CYS A 71 -12.18 -0.89 8.70
C CYS A 71 -11.70 -2.16 7.97
N ILE A 72 -11.54 -3.28 8.67
CA ILE A 72 -11.16 -4.57 8.04
C ILE A 72 -12.21 -5.00 7.00
N GLU A 73 -13.47 -4.74 7.24
CA GLU A 73 -14.57 -5.10 6.33
C GLU A 73 -14.70 -4.15 5.13
N LEU A 74 -13.97 -3.03 5.15
CA LEU A 74 -14.06 -1.99 4.13
C LEU A 74 -12.94 -2.05 3.09
N ILE A 75 -11.98 -2.96 3.24
CA ILE A 75 -10.81 -3.06 2.37
C ILE A 75 -10.44 -4.52 2.15
N ASN A 76 -9.97 -4.86 0.95
CA ASN A 76 -9.50 -6.21 0.66
C ASN A 76 -8.15 -6.48 1.36
N ILE A 77 -8.01 -7.64 2.00
CA ILE A 77 -6.75 -8.10 2.56
C ILE A 77 -6.32 -9.35 1.79
N PHE A 78 -5.16 -9.28 1.15
CA PHE A 78 -4.58 -10.36 0.36
C PHE A 78 -3.41 -10.98 1.11
N GLU A 79 -3.63 -12.17 1.64
CA GLU A 79 -2.59 -12.96 2.26
C GLU A 79 -1.80 -13.72 1.19
N VAL A 80 -0.48 -13.52 1.18
CA VAL A 80 0.41 -14.16 0.21
C VAL A 80 1.55 -14.89 0.92
N SER A 81 1.96 -16.00 0.37
CA SER A 81 3.10 -16.76 0.92
C SER A 81 4.44 -16.03 0.70
N ASN A 82 4.55 -15.24 -0.38
CA ASN A 82 5.75 -14.50 -0.74
C ASN A 82 5.42 -13.16 -1.41
N ILE A 83 5.82 -12.06 -0.76
CA ILE A 83 5.60 -10.70 -1.26
C ILE A 83 6.27 -10.50 -2.63
N ASN A 84 7.51 -10.93 -2.81
CA ASN A 84 8.22 -10.72 -4.07
C ASN A 84 7.58 -11.45 -5.25
N THR A 85 6.99 -12.62 -5.03
CA THR A 85 6.21 -13.33 -6.05
C THR A 85 4.95 -12.56 -6.41
N ALA A 86 4.23 -12.03 -5.42
CA ALA A 86 3.05 -11.18 -5.65
C ALA A 86 3.42 -9.90 -6.43
N LEU A 87 4.53 -9.23 -6.06
CA LEU A 87 5.00 -8.04 -6.77
C LEU A 87 5.34 -8.33 -8.25
N LYS A 88 6.03 -9.44 -8.54
CA LYS A 88 6.33 -9.86 -9.92
C LYS A 88 5.06 -10.08 -10.73
N TYR A 89 4.06 -10.75 -10.14
CA TYR A 89 2.76 -10.94 -10.78
C TYR A 89 2.08 -9.60 -11.08
N LEU A 90 2.01 -8.68 -10.11
CA LEU A 90 1.39 -7.36 -10.28
C LEU A 90 2.09 -6.52 -11.34
N LYS A 91 3.43 -6.56 -11.40
CA LYS A 91 4.20 -5.91 -12.48
C LYS A 91 3.82 -6.46 -13.86
N SER A 92 3.60 -7.77 -14.00
CA SER A 92 3.12 -8.37 -15.26
C SER A 92 1.69 -7.94 -15.64
N LYS A 93 0.97 -7.31 -14.71
CA LYS A 93 -0.39 -6.75 -14.86
C LYS A 93 -0.39 -5.21 -14.87
N ASN A 94 0.73 -4.62 -15.27
CA ASN A 94 0.93 -3.18 -15.40
C ASN A 94 0.77 -2.38 -14.10
N PHE A 95 1.16 -2.96 -12.95
CA PHE A 95 1.31 -2.22 -11.71
C PHE A 95 2.74 -1.69 -11.58
N TRP A 96 2.87 -0.44 -11.15
CA TRP A 96 4.12 0.15 -10.71
C TRP A 96 4.38 -0.18 -9.25
N VAL A 97 5.57 -0.66 -8.92
CA VAL A 97 5.96 -0.98 -7.55
C VAL A 97 6.83 0.14 -7.00
N SER A 98 6.35 0.83 -5.99
CA SER A 98 7.00 1.97 -5.34
C SER A 98 7.34 1.62 -3.89
N GLY A 99 8.62 1.41 -3.59
CA GLY A 99 9.11 1.16 -2.23
C GLY A 99 9.39 2.46 -1.47
N PHE A 100 9.08 2.47 -0.18
CA PHE A 100 9.38 3.58 0.71
C PHE A 100 10.58 3.26 1.60
N ASP A 101 11.64 4.05 1.43
CA ASP A 101 12.92 3.89 2.12
C ASP A 101 13.47 5.27 2.51
N SER A 102 13.73 5.48 3.80
CA SER A 102 14.25 6.76 4.31
C SER A 102 15.60 7.16 3.69
N LYS A 103 16.36 6.20 3.19
CA LYS A 103 17.66 6.40 2.52
C LYS A 103 17.53 6.77 1.03
N SER A 104 16.35 6.75 0.46
CA SER A 104 16.14 7.13 -0.93
C SER A 104 16.40 8.63 -1.13
N LYS A 105 16.78 9.00 -2.35
CA LYS A 105 17.00 10.41 -2.73
C LYS A 105 15.74 11.07 -3.31
N LYS A 106 14.81 10.29 -3.84
CA LYS A 106 13.61 10.79 -4.53
C LYS A 106 12.49 11.08 -3.53
N ASP A 107 11.91 12.27 -3.62
CA ASP A 107 10.72 12.65 -2.87
C ASP A 107 9.46 12.09 -3.54
N PHE A 108 8.63 11.39 -2.80
CA PHE A 108 7.41 10.76 -3.33
C PHE A 108 6.35 11.77 -3.80
N THR A 109 6.39 13.01 -3.28
CA THR A 109 5.43 14.06 -3.65
C THR A 109 5.64 14.59 -5.06
N GLN A 110 6.80 14.34 -5.67
CA GLN A 110 7.15 14.77 -7.03
C GLN A 110 6.83 13.72 -8.08
N HIS A 111 6.34 12.54 -7.68
CA HIS A 111 6.05 11.46 -8.59
C HIS A 111 4.63 11.56 -9.17
N ASP A 112 4.48 11.17 -10.43
CA ASP A 112 3.18 11.04 -11.06
C ASP A 112 2.54 9.68 -10.70
N TRP A 113 1.55 9.72 -9.80
CA TRP A 113 0.82 8.54 -9.31
C TRP A 113 -0.30 8.07 -10.25
N ALA A 114 -0.16 8.24 -11.57
CA ALA A 114 -1.11 7.69 -12.54
C ALA A 114 -0.96 6.17 -12.70
N GLY A 115 -2.05 5.51 -13.06
CA GLY A 115 -2.08 4.07 -13.29
C GLY A 115 -2.20 3.25 -12.00
N ASN A 116 -1.92 1.95 -12.14
CA ASN A 116 -2.02 1.00 -11.03
C ASN A 116 -0.73 1.00 -10.21
N ASN A 117 -0.84 1.08 -8.90
CA ASN A 117 0.30 1.21 -8.00
C ASN A 117 0.28 0.18 -6.89
N VAL A 118 1.46 -0.30 -6.53
CA VAL A 118 1.73 -1.01 -5.26
C VAL A 118 2.67 -0.15 -4.42
N LEU A 119 2.21 0.23 -3.25
CA LEU A 119 2.93 1.04 -2.28
C LEU A 119 3.54 0.11 -1.24
N LEU A 120 4.85 -0.07 -1.26
CA LEU A 120 5.54 -1.08 -0.50
C LEU A 120 6.28 -0.49 0.69
N PHE A 121 5.96 -1.00 1.88
CA PHE A 121 6.52 -0.56 3.15
C PHE A 121 7.18 -1.72 3.88
N GLY A 122 8.35 -1.46 4.43
CA GLY A 122 9.10 -2.42 5.24
C GLY A 122 8.84 -2.31 6.74
N SER A 123 9.47 -3.22 7.49
CA SER A 123 9.39 -3.21 8.95
C SER A 123 10.07 -1.98 9.58
N GLU A 124 9.68 -1.70 10.83
CA GLU A 124 10.29 -0.68 11.67
C GLU A 124 11.76 -0.93 11.89
N GLY A 125 12.73 -0.84 11.93
CA GLY A 125 14.11 -1.16 12.19
C GLY A 125 14.91 -1.54 10.95
N HIS A 126 14.40 -2.43 10.13
CA HIS A 126 15.14 -2.95 8.97
C HIS A 126 14.69 -2.35 7.63
N GLY A 127 13.48 -1.76 7.58
CA GLY A 127 12.89 -1.25 6.34
C GLY A 127 12.65 -2.37 5.33
N LEU A 128 12.77 -2.06 4.06
CA LEU A 128 12.67 -3.02 2.96
C LEU A 128 13.96 -3.82 2.80
N ASN A 129 13.84 -5.14 2.56
CA ASN A 129 15.01 -5.95 2.29
C ASN A 129 15.63 -5.65 0.90
N TYR A 130 16.86 -6.10 0.69
CA TYR A 130 17.60 -5.85 -0.56
C TYR A 130 16.86 -6.35 -1.80
N GLN A 131 16.33 -7.59 -1.74
CA GLN A 131 15.66 -8.19 -2.90
C GLN A 131 14.37 -7.44 -3.26
N THR A 132 13.63 -6.99 -2.27
CA THR A 132 12.40 -6.24 -2.47
C THR A 132 12.68 -4.84 -3.01
N LYS A 133 13.72 -4.16 -2.53
CA LYS A 133 14.21 -2.91 -3.13
C LYS A 133 14.59 -3.09 -4.60
N LYS A 134 15.31 -4.16 -4.93
CA LYS A 134 15.70 -4.48 -6.31
C LYS A 134 14.51 -4.76 -7.23
N ASN A 135 13.43 -5.33 -6.69
CA ASN A 135 12.21 -5.61 -7.45
C ASN A 135 11.28 -4.39 -7.58
N SER A 136 11.54 -3.31 -6.86
CA SER A 136 10.78 -2.06 -6.95
C SER A 136 11.18 -1.28 -8.21
N ASP A 137 10.19 -0.65 -8.86
CA ASP A 137 10.43 0.25 -10.00
C ASP A 137 10.94 1.59 -9.53
N PHE A 138 10.47 2.02 -8.35
CA PHE A 138 10.85 3.27 -7.72
C PHE A 138 11.15 3.05 -6.24
N LEU A 139 12.07 3.88 -5.72
CA LEU A 139 12.31 4.02 -4.29
C LEU A 139 12.15 5.49 -3.91
N PHE A 140 11.30 5.76 -2.95
CA PHE A 140 10.96 7.08 -2.48
C PHE A 140 11.25 7.26 -1.00
N ARG A 141 11.43 8.52 -0.61
CA ARG A 141 11.42 8.92 0.79
C ARG A 141 10.31 9.91 1.07
N ILE A 142 9.96 10.03 2.33
CA ILE A 142 9.22 11.17 2.88
C ILE A 142 10.24 12.14 3.47
N ASN A 143 10.17 13.40 3.09
CA ASN A 143 11.01 14.42 3.69
C ASN A 143 10.52 14.74 5.09
N ILE A 144 11.33 14.41 6.07
CA ILE A 144 11.08 14.67 7.50
C ILE A 144 12.24 15.49 8.09
N ASN A 145 12.08 15.94 9.32
CA ASN A 145 13.14 16.63 10.05
C ASN A 145 14.40 15.74 10.12
N LYS A 146 15.54 16.28 9.73
CA LYS A 146 16.83 15.56 9.67
C LYS A 146 17.30 15.00 11.02
N LYS A 147 16.76 15.50 12.14
CA LYS A 147 17.06 15.00 13.49
C LYS A 147 16.27 13.73 13.84
N ILE A 148 15.28 13.37 13.03
CA ILE A 148 14.43 12.17 13.20
C ILE A 148 14.87 11.15 12.17
N GLU A 149 15.15 9.93 12.62
CA GLU A 149 15.65 8.86 11.75
C GLU A 149 14.55 8.33 10.81
N SER A 150 13.37 8.07 11.33
CA SER A 150 12.23 7.56 10.58
C SER A 150 10.91 7.87 11.26
N LEU A 151 9.82 7.81 10.49
CA LEU A 151 8.45 7.77 11.03
C LEU A 151 8.08 6.32 11.35
N ASN A 152 7.17 6.15 12.31
CA ASN A 152 6.46 4.88 12.50
C ASN A 152 5.82 4.44 11.17
N VAL A 153 5.84 3.14 10.88
CA VAL A 153 5.36 2.61 9.59
C VAL A 153 3.90 2.95 9.32
N SER A 154 3.01 2.91 10.33
CA SER A 154 1.60 3.24 10.14
C SER A 154 1.39 4.72 9.81
N ASN A 155 2.18 5.62 10.40
CA ASN A 155 2.18 7.04 10.08
C ASN A 155 2.69 7.28 8.66
N THR A 156 3.76 6.59 8.26
CA THR A 156 4.30 6.62 6.91
C THR A 156 3.25 6.25 5.88
N VAL A 157 2.56 5.12 6.07
CA VAL A 157 1.47 4.66 5.20
C VAL A 157 0.34 5.68 5.14
N SER A 158 -0.05 6.24 6.28
CA SER A 158 -1.13 7.24 6.34
C SER A 158 -0.82 8.47 5.50
N VAL A 159 0.38 9.03 5.62
CA VAL A 159 0.84 10.20 4.85
C VAL A 159 0.85 9.91 3.35
N VAL A 160 1.37 8.75 2.95
CA VAL A 160 1.47 8.35 1.54
C VAL A 160 0.08 8.12 0.94
N CYS A 161 -0.78 7.35 1.61
CA CYS A 161 -2.14 7.08 1.14
C CYS A 161 -2.96 8.37 1.01
N TYR A 162 -2.85 9.29 1.98
CA TYR A 162 -3.49 10.61 1.89
C TYR A 162 -3.04 11.37 0.67
N HIS A 163 -1.74 11.49 0.44
CA HIS A 163 -1.19 12.22 -0.71
C HIS A 163 -1.69 11.65 -2.04
N ILE A 164 -1.61 10.32 -2.22
CA ILE A 164 -2.05 9.66 -3.45
C ILE A 164 -3.55 9.86 -3.68
N ASN A 165 -4.38 9.73 -2.62
CA ASN A 165 -5.81 10.00 -2.72
C ASN A 165 -6.09 11.45 -3.17
N GLN A 166 -5.33 12.45 -2.70
CA GLN A 166 -5.47 13.84 -3.16
C GLN A 166 -5.09 14.00 -4.64
N GLU A 167 -4.01 13.36 -5.09
CA GLU A 167 -3.59 13.41 -6.49
C GLU A 167 -4.63 12.78 -7.43
N ILE A 168 -5.23 11.65 -7.05
CA ILE A 168 -6.32 11.00 -7.81
C ILE A 168 -7.54 11.93 -7.90
N LYS A 169 -7.96 12.55 -6.80
CA LYS A 169 -9.09 13.51 -6.78
C LYS A 169 -8.84 14.72 -7.68
N LYS A 170 -7.65 15.30 -7.65
CA LYS A 170 -7.27 16.43 -8.52
C LYS A 170 -7.39 16.05 -9.99
N ARG A 171 -6.98 14.85 -10.40
CA ARG A 171 -7.06 14.37 -11.79
C ARG A 171 -8.51 14.13 -12.21
N SER A 172 -9.32 13.52 -11.38
CA SER A 172 -10.74 13.30 -11.66
C SER A 172 -11.47 14.60 -11.88
N ASN A 173 -11.18 15.63 -11.08
CA ASN A 173 -11.76 16.96 -11.25
C ASN A 173 -11.31 17.64 -12.55
N LYS A 174 -10.02 17.53 -12.92
CA LYS A 174 -9.52 18.07 -14.20
C LYS A 174 -10.19 17.41 -15.41
N LYS A 175 -10.36 16.08 -15.39
CA LYS A 175 -11.07 15.35 -16.47
C LYS A 175 -12.52 15.83 -16.60
N ARG A 176 -13.24 16.03 -15.49
CA ARG A 176 -14.62 16.57 -15.53
C ARG A 176 -14.69 17.94 -16.18
N ILE A 177 -13.82 18.88 -15.83
CA ILE A 177 -13.81 20.24 -16.40
C ILE A 177 -13.54 20.22 -17.90
N LEU A 178 -12.76 19.29 -18.42
CA LEU A 178 -12.45 19.17 -19.85
C LEU A 178 -13.59 18.57 -20.68
N ILE A 179 -14.50 17.80 -20.06
CA ILE A 179 -15.66 17.20 -20.74
C ILE A 179 -16.82 18.21 -20.90
N PHE A 180 -16.85 19.24 -20.06
CA PHE A 180 -17.88 20.28 -20.07
C PHE A 180 -17.44 21.59 -20.76
N LYS A 181 -16.30 21.59 -21.45
CA LYS A 181 -15.85 22.64 -22.38
C LYS A 181 -15.93 22.16 -23.83
#